data_27fb57c4a92ffe395756198e1d0eceb2
#
_entry.id   27fb57c4a92ffe395756198e1d0eceb2
#
_cell.length_a   1.000
_cell.length_b   1.000
_cell.length_c   1.000
_cell.angle_alpha   90.00
_cell.angle_beta   90.00
_cell.angle_gamma   90.00
#
_symmetry.space_group_name_H-M   'P 1'
#
loop_
_entity.id
_entity.type
_entity.pdbx_description
1 polymer ?
#
loop_
_entity_poly.entity_id
_entity_poly.type
_entity_poly.pdbx_seq_one_letter_code
_entity_poly.pdbx_strand_id
1 'polypeptide(L)'
;GDSERPYVAEWAKDIRRAFVAAPGLVLFRADIGQEEPRIAAFLAGDDELLYELEHGDVYCPVASLEFGREITRSDGEERQIGKRGFMAWLNGAGHAGIQESAFWLTRREADAVIKYLQAKYPKIEAYRARLVAHLHEIGYTATHFGRRIHRPEVWSGPGPALAHAERSVMPDAIQGTAADVMKLWLPRIV
;
A
#
# COMPACT_ATOMS: atom_id res chain seq x y z
N GLY A 1 -23.49 -18.03 -5.72
CA GLY A 1 -22.43 -19.00 -5.45
C GLY A 1 -21.43 -18.45 -4.48
N ASP A 2 -21.78 -18.36 -3.16
CA ASP A 2 -20.93 -17.73 -2.11
C ASP A 2 -20.25 -18.75 -1.22
N SER A 3 -19.78 -19.90 -1.73
CA SER A 3 -19.37 -20.98 -0.83
C SER A 3 -17.87 -21.38 -0.88
N GLU A 4 -17.00 -20.64 -1.59
CA GLU A 4 -15.63 -21.15 -1.80
C GLU A 4 -14.49 -20.35 -1.15
N ARG A 5 -14.75 -19.25 -0.45
CA ARG A 5 -13.68 -18.46 0.19
C ARG A 5 -13.31 -18.81 1.64
N PRO A 6 -14.12 -19.47 2.47
CA PRO A 6 -13.69 -19.87 3.81
C PRO A 6 -12.51 -20.84 3.80
N TYR A 7 -12.39 -21.68 2.78
CA TYR A 7 -11.38 -22.74 2.69
C TYR A 7 -9.94 -22.22 2.65
N VAL A 8 -9.67 -21.17 1.89
CA VAL A 8 -8.32 -20.59 1.77
C VAL A 8 -7.85 -19.91 3.07
N ALA A 9 -8.77 -19.29 3.81
CA ALA A 9 -8.46 -18.63 5.07
C ALA A 9 -8.12 -19.65 6.20
N GLU A 10 -8.77 -20.79 6.22
CA GLU A 10 -8.46 -21.88 7.18
C GLU A 10 -7.12 -22.53 6.87
N TRP A 11 -6.85 -22.86 5.61
CA TRP A 11 -5.56 -23.38 5.19
C TRP A 11 -4.39 -22.46 5.55
N ALA A 12 -4.55 -21.14 5.40
CA ALA A 12 -3.52 -20.19 5.76
C ALA A 12 -3.26 -20.17 7.29
N LYS A 13 -4.27 -20.43 8.11
CA LYS A 13 -4.12 -20.58 9.56
C LYS A 13 -3.39 -21.88 9.91
N ASP A 14 -3.70 -22.97 9.22
CA ASP A 14 -3.10 -24.28 9.46
C ASP A 14 -1.62 -24.29 9.05
N ILE A 15 -1.25 -23.67 7.91
CA ILE A 15 0.15 -23.50 7.53
C ILE A 15 0.94 -22.77 8.61
N ARG A 16 0.37 -21.70 9.21
CA ARG A 16 1.04 -20.97 10.29
C ARG A 16 1.24 -21.82 11.55
N ARG A 17 0.35 -22.75 11.86
CA ARG A 17 0.47 -23.67 12.99
C ARG A 17 1.59 -24.69 12.83
N ALA A 18 2.03 -24.94 11.60
CA ALA A 18 3.18 -25.80 11.32
C ALA A 18 4.52 -25.19 11.74
N PHE A 19 4.58 -23.87 11.91
CA PHE A 19 5.77 -23.20 12.42
C PHE A 19 5.78 -23.25 13.95
N VAL A 20 6.62 -24.10 14.50
CA VAL A 20 6.80 -24.28 15.95
C VAL A 20 8.24 -23.93 16.34
N ALA A 21 8.41 -23.38 17.54
CA ALA A 21 9.75 -23.15 18.10
C ALA A 21 10.43 -24.49 18.41
N ALA A 22 11.75 -24.55 18.22
CA ALA A 22 12.53 -25.69 18.71
C ALA A 22 12.48 -25.76 20.26
N PRO A 23 12.71 -26.93 20.86
CA PRO A 23 12.72 -27.07 22.31
C PRO A 23 13.64 -26.04 23.00
N GLY A 24 13.10 -25.32 23.99
CA GLY A 24 13.81 -24.27 24.71
C GLY A 24 13.87 -22.89 24.00
N LEU A 25 13.28 -22.75 22.80
CA LEU A 25 13.15 -21.50 22.06
C LEU A 25 11.73 -21.01 21.99
N VAL A 26 11.54 -19.75 21.65
CA VAL A 26 10.23 -19.13 21.40
C VAL A 26 10.20 -18.50 20.02
N LEU A 27 9.02 -18.51 19.37
CA LEU A 27 8.79 -17.73 18.16
C LEU A 27 8.42 -16.30 18.57
N PHE A 28 9.16 -15.35 18.03
CA PHE A 28 8.87 -13.93 18.18
C PHE A 28 8.31 -13.37 16.85
N ARG A 29 7.24 -12.60 16.96
CA ARG A 29 6.67 -11.87 15.82
C ARG A 29 6.65 -10.39 16.15
N ALA A 30 7.24 -9.58 15.28
CA ALA A 30 7.12 -8.14 15.29
C ALA A 30 6.49 -7.67 13.96
N ASP A 31 5.71 -6.59 14.02
CA ASP A 31 5.08 -5.95 12.87
C ASP A 31 5.28 -4.44 12.97
N ILE A 32 5.70 -3.81 11.88
CA ILE A 32 5.85 -2.36 11.84
C ILE A 32 4.50 -1.76 11.45
N GLY A 33 3.87 -1.07 12.39
CA GLY A 33 2.55 -0.47 12.16
C GLY A 33 2.59 0.58 11.05
N GLN A 34 1.76 0.38 10.01
CA GLN A 34 1.61 1.33 8.89
C GLN A 34 2.93 1.65 8.16
N GLU A 35 3.82 0.66 8.02
CA GLU A 35 5.17 0.85 7.45
C GLU A 35 5.12 1.52 6.07
N GLU A 36 4.36 0.97 5.13
CA GLU A 36 4.29 1.50 3.75
C GLU A 36 3.79 2.96 3.69
N PRO A 37 2.68 3.34 4.35
CA PRO A 37 2.25 4.74 4.40
C PRO A 37 3.27 5.70 5.03
N ARG A 38 3.99 5.27 6.07
CA ARG A 38 5.04 6.08 6.71
C ARG A 38 6.22 6.29 5.77
N ILE A 39 6.66 5.25 5.08
CA ILE A 39 7.72 5.34 4.07
C ILE A 39 7.28 6.26 2.93
N ALA A 40 6.05 6.12 2.43
CA ALA A 40 5.52 6.98 1.38
C ALA A 40 5.52 8.45 1.78
N ALA A 41 5.02 8.76 2.97
CA ALA A 41 4.99 10.11 3.52
C ALA A 41 6.41 10.69 3.67
N PHE A 42 7.35 9.90 4.19
CA PHE A 42 8.76 10.29 4.31
C PHE A 42 9.39 10.59 2.94
N LEU A 43 9.23 9.69 1.96
CA LEU A 43 9.80 9.84 0.62
C LEU A 43 9.18 11.02 -0.15
N ALA A 44 7.90 11.31 0.08
CA ALA A 44 7.20 12.45 -0.52
C ALA A 44 7.48 13.78 0.21
N GLY A 45 8.01 13.74 1.43
CA GLY A 45 8.12 14.89 2.32
C GLY A 45 6.75 15.40 2.80
N ASP A 46 5.81 14.46 3.06
CA ASP A 46 4.44 14.77 3.47
C ASP A 46 4.31 14.71 5.01
N ASP A 47 4.61 15.84 5.66
CA ASP A 47 4.56 15.96 7.11
C ASP A 47 3.13 15.86 7.66
N GLU A 48 2.12 16.25 6.86
CA GLU A 48 0.70 16.14 7.25
C GLU A 48 0.28 14.68 7.33
N LEU A 49 0.62 13.90 6.32
CA LEU A 49 0.36 12.45 6.34
C LEU A 49 1.13 11.76 7.48
N LEU A 50 2.40 12.14 7.73
CA LEU A 50 3.15 11.61 8.87
C LEU A 50 2.47 11.92 10.20
N TYR A 51 2.04 13.16 10.39
CA TYR A 51 1.32 13.57 11.59
C TYR A 51 0.02 12.79 11.79
N GLU A 52 -0.77 12.61 10.74
CA GLU A 52 -2.02 11.84 10.81
C GLU A 52 -1.77 10.35 11.10
N LEU A 53 -0.70 9.76 10.57
CA LEU A 53 -0.32 8.39 10.87
C LEU A 53 0.11 8.18 12.33
N GLU A 54 0.59 9.24 12.99
CA GLU A 54 1.00 9.20 14.40
C GLU A 54 -0.15 9.48 15.36
N HIS A 55 -1.03 10.43 15.02
CA HIS A 55 -2.01 10.99 15.94
C HIS A 55 -3.46 10.70 15.56
N GLY A 56 -3.71 10.28 14.31
CA GLY A 56 -5.03 10.05 13.74
C GLY A 56 -5.22 8.66 13.18
N ASP A 57 -6.15 8.57 12.24
CA ASP A 57 -6.43 7.36 11.46
C ASP A 57 -6.72 7.76 10.02
N VAL A 58 -5.84 7.36 9.11
CA VAL A 58 -5.95 7.69 7.67
C VAL A 58 -6.94 6.79 6.93
N TYR A 59 -7.37 5.69 7.55
CA TYR A 59 -8.23 4.69 6.92
C TYR A 59 -9.72 4.95 7.20
N CYS A 60 -10.06 5.44 8.39
CA CYS A 60 -11.44 5.75 8.76
C CYS A 60 -12.09 6.79 7.83
N PRO A 61 -11.43 7.89 7.43
CA PRO A 61 -12.01 8.83 6.48
C PRO A 61 -12.29 8.20 5.11
N VAL A 62 -11.43 7.31 4.62
CA VAL A 62 -11.66 6.58 3.36
C VAL A 62 -12.85 5.65 3.49
N ALA A 63 -12.90 4.85 4.57
CA ALA A 63 -14.04 4.01 4.85
C ALA A 63 -15.35 4.81 4.97
N SER A 64 -15.31 5.98 5.60
CA SER A 64 -16.49 6.85 5.72
C SER A 64 -17.03 7.29 4.38
N LEU A 65 -16.15 7.57 3.40
CA LEU A 65 -16.56 7.87 2.03
C LEU A 65 -17.14 6.64 1.32
N GLU A 66 -16.53 5.47 1.52
CA GLU A 66 -16.95 4.21 0.89
C GLU A 66 -18.31 3.72 1.41
N PHE A 67 -18.59 3.95 2.71
CA PHE A 67 -19.85 3.53 3.34
C PHE A 67 -20.92 4.63 3.42
N GLY A 68 -20.60 5.88 3.08
CA GLY A 68 -21.51 7.02 3.16
C GLY A 68 -21.97 7.36 4.61
N ARG A 69 -21.21 6.93 5.61
CA ARG A 69 -21.44 7.21 7.04
C ARG A 69 -20.12 7.39 7.77
N GLU A 70 -20.14 7.99 8.94
CA GLU A 70 -18.96 8.08 9.78
C GLU A 70 -18.49 6.68 10.20
N ILE A 71 -17.20 6.40 9.99
CA ILE A 71 -16.50 5.18 10.42
C ILE A 71 -15.40 5.59 11.40
N THR A 72 -15.35 4.87 12.50
CA THR A 72 -14.38 5.07 13.58
C THR A 72 -13.47 3.86 13.73
N ARG A 73 -12.48 3.93 14.62
CA ARG A 73 -11.59 2.79 14.91
C ARG A 73 -12.33 1.57 15.48
N SER A 74 -13.51 1.75 16.07
CA SER A 74 -14.35 0.67 16.59
C SER A 74 -15.07 -0.12 15.49
N ASP A 75 -15.24 0.47 14.30
CA ASP A 75 -15.82 -0.17 13.12
C ASP A 75 -14.74 -0.97 12.38
N GLY A 76 -14.26 -2.06 12.99
CA GLY A 76 -13.03 -2.74 12.60
C GLY A 76 -13.05 -3.33 11.18
N GLU A 77 -14.18 -3.90 10.73
CA GLU A 77 -14.31 -4.49 9.40
C GLU A 77 -14.36 -3.42 8.32
N GLU A 78 -15.17 -2.39 8.49
CA GLU A 78 -15.30 -1.27 7.56
C GLU A 78 -13.98 -0.49 7.46
N ARG A 79 -13.33 -0.27 8.59
CA ARG A 79 -12.00 0.35 8.62
C ARG A 79 -10.96 -0.45 7.82
N GLN A 80 -11.02 -1.81 7.83
CA GLN A 80 -10.15 -2.65 7.01
C GLN A 80 -10.42 -2.50 5.51
N ILE A 81 -11.66 -2.22 5.15
CA ILE A 81 -12.03 -1.92 3.77
C ILE A 81 -11.43 -0.58 3.35
N GLY A 82 -11.61 0.48 4.15
CA GLY A 82 -10.97 1.78 3.90
C GLY A 82 -9.45 1.69 3.87
N LYS A 83 -8.83 0.81 4.68
CA LYS A 83 -7.40 0.52 4.59
C LYS A 83 -7.03 -0.04 3.21
N ARG A 84 -7.81 -0.98 2.67
CA ARG A 84 -7.55 -1.53 1.33
C ARG A 84 -7.68 -0.46 0.24
N GLY A 85 -8.71 0.39 0.32
CA GLY A 85 -8.90 1.52 -0.59
C GLY A 85 -7.74 2.51 -0.55
N PHE A 86 -7.32 2.92 0.65
CA PHE A 86 -6.16 3.79 0.83
C PHE A 86 -4.87 3.17 0.25
N MET A 87 -4.60 1.89 0.55
CA MET A 87 -3.42 1.19 0.05
C MET A 87 -3.46 1.00 -1.46
N ALA A 88 -4.63 0.72 -2.04
CA ALA A 88 -4.81 0.64 -3.49
C ALA A 88 -4.44 1.98 -4.16
N TRP A 89 -4.96 3.10 -3.64
CA TRP A 89 -4.60 4.43 -4.13
C TRP A 89 -3.10 4.73 -3.96
N LEU A 90 -2.54 4.45 -2.78
CA LEU A 90 -1.12 4.68 -2.50
C LEU A 90 -0.23 3.93 -3.52
N ASN A 91 -0.62 2.73 -3.88
CA ASN A 91 0.07 1.88 -4.87
C ASN A 91 -0.30 2.22 -6.33
N GLY A 92 -0.96 3.34 -6.58
CA GLY A 92 -1.24 3.84 -7.93
C GLY A 92 -2.43 3.16 -8.63
N ALA A 93 -3.29 2.48 -7.89
CA ALA A 93 -4.51 1.92 -8.47
C ALA A 93 -5.50 3.03 -8.85
N GLY A 94 -6.13 2.87 -10.02
CA GLY A 94 -7.28 3.68 -10.43
C GLY A 94 -8.59 3.19 -9.80
N HIS A 95 -9.72 3.70 -10.31
CA HIS A 95 -11.06 3.34 -9.81
C HIS A 95 -11.30 1.82 -9.74
N ALA A 96 -10.82 1.04 -10.70
CA ALA A 96 -10.97 -0.42 -10.69
C ALA A 96 -10.32 -1.06 -9.45
N GLY A 97 -9.13 -0.64 -9.05
CA GLY A 97 -8.46 -1.16 -7.85
C GLY A 97 -9.16 -0.74 -6.55
N ILE A 98 -9.75 0.46 -6.51
CA ILE A 98 -10.61 0.86 -5.38
C ILE A 98 -11.87 -0.01 -5.32
N GLN A 99 -12.51 -0.30 -6.47
CA GLN A 99 -13.66 -1.19 -6.55
C GLN A 99 -13.35 -2.64 -6.16
N GLU A 100 -12.11 -3.11 -6.33
CA GLU A 100 -11.68 -4.43 -5.80
C GLU A 100 -11.67 -4.47 -4.26
N SER A 101 -11.40 -3.34 -3.60
CA SER A 101 -11.45 -3.25 -2.14
C SER A 101 -12.86 -3.09 -1.58
N ALA A 102 -13.75 -2.44 -2.35
CA ALA A 102 -15.13 -2.13 -1.99
C ALA A 102 -16.02 -2.30 -3.24
N PHE A 103 -16.38 -3.55 -3.54
CA PHE A 103 -17.05 -3.98 -4.79
C PHE A 103 -18.44 -3.36 -5.03
N TRP A 104 -19.06 -2.80 -3.97
CA TRP A 104 -20.35 -2.10 -4.08
C TRP A 104 -20.24 -0.67 -4.60
N LEU A 105 -19.02 -0.10 -4.63
CA LEU A 105 -18.84 1.25 -5.14
C LEU A 105 -19.06 1.31 -6.65
N THR A 106 -19.82 2.30 -7.07
CA THR A 106 -19.84 2.71 -8.47
C THR A 106 -18.49 3.31 -8.87
N ARG A 107 -18.21 3.37 -10.17
CA ARG A 107 -17.03 4.06 -10.68
C ARG A 107 -16.93 5.50 -10.18
N ARG A 108 -18.07 6.22 -10.12
CA ARG A 108 -18.14 7.61 -9.67
C ARG A 108 -17.73 7.75 -8.20
N GLU A 109 -18.15 6.83 -7.35
CA GLU A 109 -17.79 6.82 -5.93
C GLU A 109 -16.32 6.46 -5.74
N ALA A 110 -15.80 5.48 -6.47
CA ALA A 110 -14.38 5.17 -6.46
C ALA A 110 -13.51 6.35 -6.93
N ASP A 111 -13.93 7.07 -7.98
CA ASP A 111 -13.27 8.29 -8.44
C ASP A 111 -13.36 9.41 -7.37
N ALA A 112 -14.43 9.48 -6.58
CA ALA A 112 -14.54 10.44 -5.47
C ALA A 112 -13.55 10.14 -4.34
N VAL A 113 -13.35 8.87 -3.99
CA VAL A 113 -12.30 8.44 -3.03
C VAL A 113 -10.91 8.85 -3.52
N ILE A 114 -10.61 8.59 -4.78
CA ILE A 114 -9.31 8.98 -5.37
C ILE A 114 -9.12 10.49 -5.31
N LYS A 115 -10.12 11.27 -5.74
CA LYS A 115 -10.04 12.74 -5.70
C LYS A 115 -9.87 13.30 -4.30
N TYR A 116 -10.55 12.72 -3.32
CA TYR A 116 -10.37 13.08 -1.92
C TYR A 116 -8.92 12.87 -1.48
N LEU A 117 -8.34 11.69 -1.75
CA LEU A 117 -6.97 11.37 -1.35
C LEU A 117 -5.93 12.23 -2.08
N GLN A 118 -6.14 12.51 -3.37
CA GLN A 118 -5.29 13.40 -4.16
C GLN A 118 -5.31 14.85 -3.64
N ALA A 119 -6.49 15.32 -3.28
CA ALA A 119 -6.64 16.68 -2.71
C ALA A 119 -6.04 16.79 -1.31
N LYS A 120 -6.17 15.72 -0.52
CA LYS A 120 -5.68 15.68 0.86
C LYS A 120 -4.18 15.49 0.93
N TYR A 121 -3.59 14.67 0.06
CA TYR A 121 -2.16 14.35 0.07
C TYR A 121 -1.47 14.71 -1.27
N PRO A 122 -1.44 16.00 -1.64
CA PRO A 122 -0.89 16.43 -2.93
C PRO A 122 0.61 16.15 -3.08
N LYS A 123 1.36 16.05 -1.97
CA LYS A 123 2.78 15.72 -2.00
C LYS A 123 3.03 14.28 -2.42
N ILE A 124 2.14 13.35 -2.07
CA ILE A 124 2.17 11.95 -2.55
C ILE A 124 1.99 11.90 -4.07
N GLU A 125 1.02 12.65 -4.61
CA GLU A 125 0.80 12.73 -6.06
C GLU A 125 1.99 13.36 -6.80
N ALA A 126 2.54 14.44 -6.25
CA ALA A 126 3.75 15.07 -6.81
C ALA A 126 4.95 14.12 -6.77
N TYR A 127 5.11 13.32 -5.72
CA TYR A 127 6.15 12.30 -5.64
C TYR A 127 5.96 11.22 -6.68
N ARG A 128 4.73 10.69 -6.84
CA ARG A 128 4.39 9.73 -7.90
C ARG A 128 4.73 10.26 -9.29
N ALA A 129 4.34 11.50 -9.59
CA ALA A 129 4.64 12.12 -10.86
C ALA A 129 6.15 12.23 -11.14
N ARG A 130 6.95 12.58 -10.12
CA ARG A 130 8.41 12.60 -10.22
C ARG A 130 9.00 11.22 -10.50
N LEU A 131 8.50 10.19 -9.82
CA LEU A 131 8.96 8.81 -10.05
C LEU A 131 8.65 8.32 -11.46
N VAL A 132 7.45 8.62 -11.99
CA VAL A 132 7.08 8.29 -13.38
C VAL A 132 7.98 9.02 -14.36
N ALA A 133 8.19 10.33 -14.20
CA ALA A 133 9.09 11.09 -15.07
C ALA A 133 10.52 10.51 -15.05
N HIS A 134 11.03 10.19 -13.87
CA HIS A 134 12.36 9.60 -13.71
C HIS A 134 12.45 8.20 -14.35
N LEU A 135 11.41 7.38 -14.22
CA LEU A 135 11.34 6.08 -14.87
C LEU A 135 11.47 6.20 -16.40
N HIS A 136 10.76 7.16 -17.00
CA HIS A 136 10.84 7.42 -18.45
C HIS A 136 12.23 7.88 -18.90
N GLU A 137 12.95 8.59 -18.04
CA GLU A 137 14.29 9.09 -18.34
C GLU A 137 15.36 7.98 -18.26
N ILE A 138 15.32 7.14 -17.21
CA ILE A 138 16.42 6.24 -16.87
C ILE A 138 16.06 4.75 -16.81
N GLY A 139 14.77 4.37 -16.93
CA GLY A 139 14.30 2.99 -17.00
C GLY A 139 14.33 2.18 -15.70
N TYR A 140 14.47 2.83 -14.55
CA TYR A 140 14.39 2.17 -13.25
C TYR A 140 13.81 3.08 -12.16
N THR A 141 13.29 2.47 -11.10
CA THR A 141 12.96 3.13 -9.83
C THR A 141 14.04 2.75 -8.80
N ALA A 142 14.33 3.62 -7.84
CA ALA A 142 15.27 3.33 -6.77
C ALA A 142 14.59 3.40 -5.40
N THR A 143 15.03 2.52 -4.47
CA THR A 143 14.68 2.64 -3.05
C THR A 143 15.41 3.82 -2.42
N HIS A 144 15.02 4.20 -1.21
CA HIS A 144 15.74 5.22 -0.42
C HIS A 144 17.23 4.90 -0.24
N PHE A 145 17.58 3.62 -0.18
CA PHE A 145 18.97 3.14 -0.01
C PHE A 145 19.71 2.93 -1.34
N GLY A 146 19.12 3.35 -2.47
CA GLY A 146 19.76 3.34 -3.78
C GLY A 146 19.68 2.00 -4.53
N ARG A 147 18.95 1.00 -4.04
CA ARG A 147 18.71 -0.24 -4.77
C ARG A 147 17.81 0.02 -5.97
N ARG A 148 18.28 -0.33 -7.17
CA ARG A 148 17.59 -0.08 -8.44
C ARG A 148 16.66 -1.24 -8.79
N ILE A 149 15.46 -0.90 -9.26
CA ILE A 149 14.45 -1.83 -9.76
C ILE A 149 14.18 -1.45 -11.21
N HIS A 150 14.74 -2.23 -12.14
CA HIS A 150 14.67 -1.94 -13.56
C HIS A 150 13.30 -2.28 -14.13
N ARG A 151 12.80 -1.40 -15.00
CA ARG A 151 11.52 -1.50 -15.71
C ARG A 151 11.72 -1.21 -17.21
N PRO A 152 12.39 -2.12 -17.95
CA PRO A 152 12.65 -1.92 -19.36
C PRO A 152 11.36 -1.78 -20.20
N GLU A 153 10.23 -2.20 -19.66
CA GLU A 153 8.91 -2.06 -20.26
C GLU A 153 8.53 -0.59 -20.56
N VAL A 154 9.16 0.36 -19.89
CA VAL A 154 8.93 1.81 -20.14
C VAL A 154 9.24 2.20 -21.59
N TRP A 155 10.11 1.49 -22.27
CA TRP A 155 10.47 1.73 -23.66
C TRP A 155 9.72 0.86 -24.68
N SER A 156 8.76 0.04 -24.23
CA SER A 156 7.99 -0.85 -25.11
C SER A 156 6.91 -0.13 -25.94
N GLY A 157 6.80 1.22 -25.80
CA GLY A 157 5.73 2.00 -26.42
C GLY A 157 4.41 1.93 -25.67
N PRO A 158 3.39 2.69 -26.10
CA PRO A 158 2.09 2.71 -25.43
C PRO A 158 1.42 1.34 -25.36
N GLY A 159 0.98 0.95 -24.17
CA GLY A 159 0.32 -0.35 -23.99
C GLY A 159 0.27 -0.82 -22.54
N PRO A 160 -0.26 -2.04 -22.30
CA PRO A 160 -0.40 -2.59 -20.95
C PRO A 160 0.92 -2.70 -20.18
N ALA A 161 2.03 -2.99 -20.88
CA ALA A 161 3.36 -3.11 -20.27
C ALA A 161 3.86 -1.77 -19.73
N LEU A 162 3.77 -0.69 -20.53
CA LEU A 162 4.08 0.66 -20.09
C LEU A 162 3.20 1.07 -18.90
N ALA A 163 1.88 0.90 -19.02
CA ALA A 163 0.95 1.25 -17.95
C ALA A 163 1.21 0.44 -16.66
N HIS A 164 1.71 -0.79 -16.76
CA HIS A 164 2.14 -1.57 -15.60
C HIS A 164 3.41 -0.99 -14.98
N ALA A 165 4.43 -0.66 -15.78
CA ALA A 165 5.68 -0.04 -15.31
C ALA A 165 5.41 1.27 -14.56
N GLU A 166 4.58 2.15 -15.13
CA GLU A 166 4.21 3.43 -14.51
C GLU A 166 3.46 3.25 -13.18
N ARG A 167 2.54 2.28 -13.08
CA ARG A 167 1.87 1.98 -11.81
C ARG A 167 2.79 1.36 -10.77
N SER A 168 3.84 0.69 -11.19
CA SER A 168 4.78 0.00 -10.29
C SER A 168 5.75 0.94 -9.58
N VAL A 169 5.91 2.20 -10.00
CA VAL A 169 6.92 3.11 -9.41
C VAL A 169 6.73 3.34 -7.91
N MET A 170 5.47 3.48 -7.45
CA MET A 170 5.18 3.67 -6.03
C MET A 170 5.44 2.40 -5.22
N PRO A 171 4.88 1.22 -5.57
CA PRO A 171 5.23 -0.04 -4.93
C PRO A 171 6.74 -0.31 -4.92
N ASP A 172 7.44 -0.11 -6.04
CA ASP A 172 8.88 -0.32 -6.14
C ASP A 172 9.67 0.54 -5.14
N ALA A 173 9.34 1.83 -5.06
CA ALA A 173 10.01 2.75 -4.14
C ALA A 173 9.67 2.44 -2.67
N ILE A 174 8.39 2.24 -2.35
CA ILE A 174 7.89 2.08 -0.98
C ILE A 174 8.24 0.71 -0.43
N GLN A 175 7.77 -0.37 -1.08
CA GLN A 175 7.97 -1.75 -0.62
C GLN A 175 9.45 -2.15 -0.72
N GLY A 176 10.13 -1.64 -1.75
CA GLY A 176 11.58 -1.80 -1.86
C GLY A 176 12.32 -1.18 -0.68
N THR A 177 11.95 0.04 -0.26
CA THR A 177 12.53 0.70 0.91
C THR A 177 12.16 -0.04 2.20
N ALA A 178 10.91 -0.50 2.37
CA ALA A 178 10.49 -1.32 3.49
C ALA A 178 11.35 -2.59 3.63
N ALA A 179 11.56 -3.30 2.52
CA ALA A 179 12.41 -4.49 2.50
C ALA A 179 13.87 -4.19 2.90
N ASP A 180 14.39 -3.03 2.49
CA ASP A 180 15.74 -2.61 2.86
C ASP A 180 15.82 -2.22 4.35
N VAL A 181 14.82 -1.53 4.90
CA VAL A 181 14.68 -1.24 6.35
C VAL A 181 14.68 -2.55 7.15
N MET A 182 13.86 -3.53 6.73
CA MET A 182 13.80 -4.84 7.41
C MET A 182 15.15 -5.55 7.40
N LYS A 183 15.90 -5.52 6.30
CA LYS A 183 17.24 -6.12 6.23
C LYS A 183 18.26 -5.44 7.16
N LEU A 184 18.12 -4.14 7.37
CA LEU A 184 18.99 -3.40 8.30
C LEU A 184 18.60 -3.63 9.76
N TRP A 185 17.31 -3.90 10.02
CA TRP A 185 16.77 -4.04 11.36
C TRP A 185 16.93 -5.47 11.92
N LEU A 186 16.61 -6.50 11.11
CA LEU A 186 16.67 -7.90 11.52
C LEU A 186 17.99 -8.33 12.20
N PRO A 187 19.19 -7.97 11.68
CA PRO A 187 20.45 -8.35 12.32
C PRO A 187 20.71 -7.68 13.68
N ARG A 188 19.89 -6.70 14.07
CA ARG A 188 20.00 -5.98 15.35
C ARG A 188 19.09 -6.54 16.45
N ILE A 189 18.20 -7.47 16.09
CA ILE A 189 17.25 -8.11 17.01
C ILE A 189 17.81 -9.45 17.53
N VAL A 190 18.75 -10.05 16.80
CA VAL A 190 19.35 -11.37 17.11
C VAL A 190 20.59 -11.20 17.96
#